data_573e60226c478a49851d94d86b4d38db
#
_entry.id   573e60226c478a49851d94d86b4d38db
#
_cell.length_a   1.000
_cell.length_b   1.000
_cell.length_c   1.000
_cell.angle_alpha   90.00
_cell.angle_beta   90.00
_cell.angle_gamma   90.00
#
_symmetry.space_group_name_H-M   'P 1'
#
loop_
_entity.id
_entity.type
_entity.pdbx_description
1 polymer ?
#
loop_
_entity_poly.entity_id
_entity_poly.type
_entity_poly.pdbx_seq_one_letter_code
_entity_poly.pdbx_strand_id
1 'polypeptide(L)'
;MTGAQPLVSVQGLEVAYGSLEVLEGVSLEVDRGEFVGLVGPNGAGKTTLLRALSGASTPAGGDVRIDGEDVATLASREASRLVSVVPQNTSLSFTFDVRTVVEMGRYPHRSRFSPPSEADRRQVDRALERTRTTRFADRPIDAVSGGERQRVLIARALAQDTPLLLLDEPTASLDVNHQVETLELARELSADGRAVVAAIHDLDLAARYCDRLVVLAGGTVQANGPPGEVLTADVLEAAFDANATVTRHPVTGAASVTAFPRSESGRRNAVDDRELESTTPARIEGRRVHVVGTGETAADVIERFGRAAAEVTAGPAPAGGIVDQRATDRGLECVRTEPFAPVSAAARKRVAELVGAADATVLVDFALAPGTQLLLEALEDAPSLVALDTRPLSERNFVGEAGTARYRRVEADALEATEGSVLEVTARAIAERDADVRETAFDDPSSDDD
;
A
#
# COMPACT_ATOMS: atom_id res chain seq x y z
N MET A 1 11.84 7.74 33.35
CA MET A 1 12.73 7.96 32.19
C MET A 1 12.36 9.34 31.66
N THR A 2 13.20 10.33 31.85
CA THR A 2 13.05 11.67 31.26
C THR A 2 13.16 11.50 29.77
N GLY A 3 12.04 11.61 29.05
CA GLY A 3 12.01 11.56 27.58
C GLY A 3 12.91 12.66 27.03
N ALA A 4 13.77 12.33 26.09
CA ALA A 4 14.52 13.32 25.32
C ALA A 4 13.52 14.26 24.64
N GLN A 5 13.77 15.55 24.64
CA GLN A 5 12.92 16.52 23.96
C GLN A 5 12.99 16.25 22.45
N PRO A 6 11.85 16.19 21.74
CA PRO A 6 11.85 15.98 20.29
C PRO A 6 12.62 17.10 19.57
N LEU A 7 13.27 16.78 18.44
CA LEU A 7 13.95 17.78 17.64
C LEU A 7 12.96 18.75 17.01
N VAL A 8 11.85 18.24 16.50
CA VAL A 8 10.77 19.02 15.90
C VAL A 8 9.51 18.84 16.74
N SER A 9 8.86 19.94 17.11
CA SER A 9 7.54 19.96 17.75
C SER A 9 6.64 20.93 17.02
N VAL A 10 5.52 20.42 16.52
CA VAL A 10 4.46 21.19 15.86
C VAL A 10 3.20 21.04 16.68
N GLN A 11 2.57 22.15 17.05
CA GLN A 11 1.37 22.17 17.89
C GLN A 11 0.30 23.04 17.27
N GLY A 12 -0.84 22.43 16.89
CA GLY A 12 -2.02 23.12 16.39
C GLY A 12 -1.75 23.99 15.17
N LEU A 13 -0.84 23.57 14.27
CA LEU A 13 -0.42 24.37 13.12
C LEU A 13 -1.58 24.63 12.15
N GLU A 14 -1.84 25.90 11.88
CA GLU A 14 -2.81 26.37 10.89
C GLU A 14 -2.09 27.17 9.81
N VAL A 15 -2.34 26.85 8.53
CA VAL A 15 -1.78 27.60 7.40
C VAL A 15 -2.87 27.87 6.38
N ALA A 16 -3.03 29.15 6.01
CA ALA A 16 -3.97 29.60 5.00
C ALA A 16 -3.30 30.48 3.95
N TYR A 17 -3.78 30.41 2.72
CA TYR A 17 -3.43 31.30 1.60
C TYR A 17 -4.66 32.08 1.16
N GLY A 18 -4.78 33.33 1.62
CA GLY A 18 -6.01 34.10 1.46
C GLY A 18 -7.18 33.47 2.23
N SER A 19 -8.22 33.07 1.52
CA SER A 19 -9.37 32.38 2.13
C SER A 19 -9.28 30.85 2.08
N LEU A 20 -8.21 30.29 1.52
CA LEU A 20 -8.02 28.85 1.42
C LEU A 20 -7.23 28.35 2.63
N GLU A 21 -7.88 27.64 3.52
CA GLU A 21 -7.23 26.87 4.59
C GLU A 21 -6.60 25.62 4.01
N VAL A 22 -5.31 25.40 4.28
CA VAL A 22 -4.53 24.27 3.73
C VAL A 22 -4.10 23.32 4.82
N LEU A 23 -3.80 23.83 6.03
CA LEU A 23 -3.53 23.00 7.21
C LEU A 23 -4.40 23.51 8.36
N GLU A 24 -5.03 22.57 9.06
CA GLU A 24 -5.99 22.82 10.14
C GLU A 24 -5.59 22.02 11.39
N GLY A 25 -4.98 22.70 12.39
CA GLY A 25 -4.70 22.13 13.69
C GLY A 25 -3.68 20.97 13.68
N VAL A 26 -2.74 20.95 12.72
CA VAL A 26 -1.75 19.88 12.55
C VAL A 26 -0.80 19.87 13.75
N SER A 27 -0.66 18.71 14.41
CA SER A 27 0.28 18.48 15.49
C SER A 27 1.10 17.23 15.23
N LEU A 28 2.43 17.34 15.37
CA LEU A 28 3.36 16.22 15.24
C LEU A 28 4.69 16.53 15.93
N GLU A 29 5.40 15.48 16.29
CA GLU A 29 6.77 15.56 16.83
C GLU A 29 7.69 14.72 15.96
N VAL A 30 8.97 15.07 15.88
CA VAL A 30 9.98 14.26 15.20
C VAL A 30 11.24 14.21 16.08
N ASP A 31 11.70 13.00 16.32
CA ASP A 31 12.88 12.76 17.14
C ASP A 31 14.18 12.86 16.32
N ARG A 32 15.30 13.07 17.03
CA ARG A 32 16.62 12.95 16.39
C ARG A 32 16.86 11.52 15.94
N GLY A 33 17.39 11.37 14.74
CA GLY A 33 17.64 10.05 14.16
C GLY A 33 16.39 9.36 13.61
N GLU A 34 15.26 10.07 13.49
CA GLU A 34 14.02 9.54 12.96
C GLU A 34 13.82 9.93 11.49
N PHE A 35 13.39 8.97 10.66
CA PHE A 35 12.95 9.22 9.29
C PHE A 35 11.42 9.14 9.19
N VAL A 36 10.78 10.30 9.08
CA VAL A 36 9.32 10.45 8.97
C VAL A 36 8.90 10.68 7.53
N GLY A 37 8.00 9.85 7.03
CA GLY A 37 7.36 10.01 5.72
C GLY A 37 6.02 10.77 5.85
N LEU A 38 5.87 11.87 5.12
CA LEU A 38 4.58 12.54 4.93
C LEU A 38 3.91 11.95 3.70
N VAL A 39 2.79 11.27 3.88
CA VAL A 39 2.02 10.65 2.80
C VAL A 39 0.61 11.23 2.75
N GLY A 40 -0.06 11.13 1.61
CA GLY A 40 -1.40 11.67 1.42
C GLY A 40 -1.65 12.09 -0.02
N PRO A 41 -2.89 12.36 -0.41
CA PRO A 41 -3.25 12.76 -1.77
C PRO A 41 -2.62 14.10 -2.18
N ASN A 42 -2.72 14.41 -3.48
CA ASN A 42 -2.32 15.73 -3.97
C ASN A 42 -3.20 16.81 -3.35
N GLY A 43 -2.59 17.91 -2.90
CA GLY A 43 -3.30 18.97 -2.20
C GLY A 43 -3.54 18.74 -0.72
N ALA A 44 -3.11 17.64 -0.13
CA ALA A 44 -3.27 17.34 1.31
C ALA A 44 -2.49 18.28 2.26
N GLY A 45 -1.61 19.15 1.73
CA GLY A 45 -0.84 20.10 2.54
C GLY A 45 0.60 19.66 2.84
N LYS A 46 1.13 18.55 2.28
CA LYS A 46 2.48 18.04 2.54
C LYS A 46 3.57 19.09 2.32
N THR A 47 3.63 19.69 1.13
CA THR A 47 4.59 20.77 0.81
C THR A 47 4.38 22.00 1.68
N THR A 48 3.13 22.33 2.05
CA THR A 48 2.81 23.44 2.95
C THR A 48 3.35 23.17 4.35
N LEU A 49 3.22 21.94 4.85
CA LEU A 49 3.82 21.55 6.13
C LEU A 49 5.36 21.66 6.08
N LEU A 50 6.02 21.16 5.02
CA LEU A 50 7.46 21.31 4.86
C LEU A 50 7.90 22.78 4.79
N ARG A 51 7.11 23.65 4.16
CA ARG A 51 7.38 25.10 4.14
C ARG A 51 7.23 25.73 5.51
N ALA A 52 6.22 25.34 6.30
CA ALA A 52 6.08 25.82 7.67
C ALA A 52 7.24 25.35 8.55
N LEU A 53 7.66 24.08 8.47
CA LEU A 53 8.83 23.54 9.16
C LEU A 53 10.13 24.28 8.79
N SER A 54 10.28 24.73 7.55
CA SER A 54 11.47 25.46 7.11
C SER A 54 11.44 26.96 7.44
N GLY A 55 10.35 27.48 7.99
CA GLY A 55 10.15 28.91 8.20
C GLY A 55 9.90 29.69 6.91
N ALA A 56 9.64 29.01 5.79
CA ALA A 56 9.33 29.65 4.50
C ALA A 56 7.85 30.08 4.37
N SER A 57 7.00 29.63 5.29
CA SER A 57 5.60 30.02 5.40
C SER A 57 5.32 30.47 6.83
N THR A 58 4.62 31.60 7.00
CA THR A 58 4.19 32.06 8.33
C THR A 58 2.86 31.39 8.67
N PRO A 59 2.75 30.66 9.79
CA PRO A 59 1.50 30.08 10.25
C PRO A 59 0.43 31.15 10.52
N ALA A 60 -0.83 30.78 10.29
CA ALA A 60 -1.99 31.57 10.73
C ALA A 60 -2.31 31.30 12.21
N GLY A 61 -1.96 30.11 12.71
CA GLY A 61 -2.09 29.69 14.11
C GLY A 61 -1.15 28.53 14.43
N GLY A 62 -0.98 28.26 15.73
CA GLY A 62 -0.10 27.20 16.24
C GLY A 62 1.38 27.57 16.25
N ASP A 63 2.21 26.62 16.69
CA ASP A 63 3.65 26.80 16.91
C ASP A 63 4.46 25.72 16.19
N VAL A 64 5.62 26.11 15.64
CA VAL A 64 6.63 25.22 15.07
C VAL A 64 7.97 25.46 15.77
N ARG A 65 8.46 24.47 16.49
CA ARG A 65 9.74 24.54 17.19
C ARG A 65 10.71 23.50 16.64
N ILE A 66 11.97 23.92 16.46
CA ILE A 66 13.06 23.05 16.07
C ILE A 66 14.23 23.28 17.04
N ASP A 67 14.66 22.21 17.68
CA ASP A 67 15.68 22.24 18.74
C ASP A 67 15.31 23.23 19.89
N GLY A 68 13.98 23.35 20.15
CA GLY A 68 13.43 24.28 21.13
C GLY A 68 13.20 25.71 20.66
N GLU A 69 13.74 26.10 19.51
CA GLU A 69 13.62 27.45 18.93
C GLU A 69 12.34 27.55 18.07
N ASP A 70 11.59 28.63 18.25
CA ASP A 70 10.40 28.93 17.45
C ASP A 70 10.81 29.49 16.07
N VAL A 71 10.58 28.67 15.03
CA VAL A 71 11.01 28.95 13.66
C VAL A 71 10.40 30.25 13.10
N ALA A 72 9.19 30.61 13.53
CA ALA A 72 8.50 31.83 13.06
C ALA A 72 9.19 33.12 13.54
N THR A 73 9.96 33.04 14.64
CA THR A 73 10.66 34.19 15.24
C THR A 73 12.10 34.33 14.79
N LEU A 74 12.66 33.28 14.17
CA LEU A 74 14.07 33.27 13.74
C LEU A 74 14.30 34.11 12.48
N ALA A 75 15.44 34.77 12.43
CA ALA A 75 15.91 35.32 11.17
C ALA A 75 16.21 34.17 10.17
N SER A 76 15.95 34.38 8.87
CA SER A 76 16.10 33.35 7.81
C SER A 76 17.44 32.61 7.86
N ARG A 77 18.51 33.30 8.29
CA ARG A 77 19.83 32.74 8.42
C ARG A 77 19.95 31.79 9.61
N GLU A 78 19.28 32.08 10.71
CA GLU A 78 19.24 31.25 11.92
C GLU A 78 18.40 30.00 11.63
N ALA A 79 17.22 30.15 11.06
CA ALA A 79 16.40 29.04 10.61
C ALA A 79 17.16 28.11 9.64
N SER A 80 17.94 28.68 8.69
CA SER A 80 18.80 27.92 7.77
C SER A 80 19.97 27.18 8.44
N ARG A 81 20.25 27.38 9.71
CA ARG A 81 21.22 26.56 10.49
C ARG A 81 20.56 25.38 11.20
N LEU A 82 19.24 25.41 11.32
CA LEU A 82 18.46 24.34 11.92
C LEU A 82 17.87 23.41 10.88
N VAL A 83 17.53 23.94 9.70
CA VAL A 83 16.79 23.20 8.66
C VAL A 83 17.47 23.33 7.31
N SER A 84 17.68 22.22 6.64
CA SER A 84 18.01 22.18 5.21
C SER A 84 16.85 21.59 4.41
N VAL A 85 16.66 22.09 3.19
CA VAL A 85 15.54 21.72 2.31
C VAL A 85 16.05 21.29 0.94
N VAL A 86 15.58 20.13 0.50
CA VAL A 86 15.69 19.68 -0.90
C VAL A 86 14.31 19.86 -1.54
N PRO A 87 14.14 20.83 -2.44
CA PRO A 87 12.84 21.12 -3.04
C PRO A 87 12.50 20.11 -4.16
N GLN A 88 11.22 19.96 -4.45
CA GLN A 88 10.71 19.14 -5.56
C GLN A 88 11.27 19.59 -6.92
N ASN A 89 11.29 20.89 -7.17
CA ASN A 89 11.84 21.44 -8.42
C ASN A 89 13.35 21.57 -8.32
N THR A 90 14.06 20.80 -9.15
CA THR A 90 15.52 20.76 -9.23
C THR A 90 16.12 21.74 -10.26
N SER A 91 15.29 22.56 -10.93
CA SER A 91 15.77 23.53 -11.91
C SER A 91 16.52 24.69 -11.24
N LEU A 92 17.73 24.97 -11.71
CA LEU A 92 18.51 26.14 -11.31
C LEU A 92 18.50 27.15 -12.47
N SER A 93 18.25 28.41 -12.15
CA SER A 93 18.15 29.49 -13.17
C SER A 93 19.50 29.90 -13.76
N PHE A 94 20.59 29.38 -13.22
CA PHE A 94 21.96 29.70 -13.62
C PHE A 94 22.80 28.44 -13.74
N THR A 95 23.74 28.45 -14.69
CA THR A 95 24.71 27.36 -14.88
C THR A 95 25.90 27.57 -13.93
N PHE A 96 25.99 26.75 -12.89
CA PHE A 96 27.13 26.65 -11.99
C PHE A 96 27.73 25.24 -12.09
N ASP A 97 29.01 25.09 -11.75
CA ASP A 97 29.52 23.75 -11.50
C ASP A 97 28.91 23.12 -10.24
N VAL A 98 28.92 21.79 -10.20
CA VAL A 98 28.32 21.01 -9.09
C VAL A 98 28.96 21.41 -7.74
N ARG A 99 30.26 21.62 -7.67
CA ARG A 99 30.96 22.04 -6.45
C ARG A 99 30.40 23.37 -5.94
N THR A 100 30.25 24.35 -6.82
CA THR A 100 29.72 25.68 -6.47
C THR A 100 28.26 25.56 -5.95
N VAL A 101 27.44 24.69 -6.56
CA VAL A 101 26.07 24.43 -6.06
C VAL A 101 26.11 23.87 -4.63
N VAL A 102 27.02 22.91 -4.34
CA VAL A 102 27.14 22.33 -3.00
C VAL A 102 27.68 23.35 -2.01
N GLU A 103 28.63 24.22 -2.41
CA GLU A 103 29.18 25.31 -1.59
C GLU A 103 28.12 26.32 -1.15
N MET A 104 27.04 26.53 -1.93
CA MET A 104 25.90 27.38 -1.53
C MET A 104 25.25 26.90 -0.21
N GLY A 105 25.32 25.61 0.11
CA GLY A 105 24.89 25.07 1.41
C GLY A 105 25.63 25.70 2.60
N ARG A 106 26.83 26.24 2.40
CA ARG A 106 27.60 26.87 3.49
C ARG A 106 27.24 28.34 3.75
N TYR A 107 26.40 28.98 2.92
CA TYR A 107 26.06 30.39 3.06
C TYR A 107 25.49 30.79 4.44
N PRO A 108 24.67 29.97 5.13
CA PRO A 108 24.20 30.31 6.48
C PRO A 108 25.33 30.41 7.53
N HIS A 109 26.48 29.77 7.30
CA HIS A 109 27.61 29.73 8.23
C HIS A 109 28.66 30.76 7.93
N ARG A 110 28.61 31.46 6.78
CA ARG A 110 29.63 32.39 6.32
C ARG A 110 29.19 33.84 6.48
N SER A 111 30.08 34.73 6.80
CA SER A 111 29.79 36.16 6.70
C SER A 111 29.71 36.59 5.23
N ARG A 112 28.95 37.67 4.96
CA ARG A 112 28.59 38.09 3.61
C ARG A 112 29.76 38.28 2.64
N PHE A 113 30.94 38.60 3.17
CA PHE A 113 32.14 38.94 2.37
C PHE A 113 33.34 38.02 2.68
N SER A 114 33.17 36.98 3.49
CA SER A 114 34.26 36.08 3.82
C SER A 114 34.42 34.98 2.75
N PRO A 115 35.66 34.69 2.32
CA PRO A 115 35.91 33.51 1.50
C PRO A 115 35.57 32.22 2.27
N PRO A 116 35.38 31.09 1.57
CA PRO A 116 35.16 29.79 2.23
C PRO A 116 36.34 29.46 3.16
N SER A 117 36.07 29.12 4.40
CA SER A 117 37.04 28.62 5.35
C SER A 117 37.48 27.18 4.96
N GLU A 118 38.54 26.71 5.55
CA GLU A 118 38.99 25.33 5.35
C GLU A 118 37.96 24.32 5.92
N ALA A 119 37.24 24.69 6.99
CA ALA A 119 36.14 23.90 7.53
C ALA A 119 34.95 23.81 6.54
N ASP A 120 34.64 24.91 5.84
CA ASP A 120 33.59 24.90 4.80
C ASP A 120 33.97 23.99 3.64
N ARG A 121 35.22 24.05 3.17
CA ARG A 121 35.71 23.18 2.09
C ARG A 121 35.64 21.71 2.48
N ARG A 122 36.11 21.36 3.69
CA ARG A 122 36.01 19.97 4.21
C ARG A 122 34.56 19.49 4.28
N GLN A 123 33.61 20.34 4.68
CA GLN A 123 32.19 19.97 4.74
C GLN A 123 31.60 19.76 3.34
N VAL A 124 31.96 20.57 2.36
CA VAL A 124 31.61 20.41 0.96
C VAL A 124 32.13 19.09 0.40
N ASP A 125 33.43 18.81 0.62
CA ASP A 125 34.07 17.58 0.14
C ASP A 125 33.37 16.34 0.75
N ARG A 126 33.12 16.34 2.06
CA ARG A 126 32.34 15.25 2.72
C ARG A 126 30.95 15.08 2.13
N ALA A 127 30.25 16.17 1.83
CA ALA A 127 28.92 16.11 1.24
C ALA A 127 28.95 15.51 -0.18
N LEU A 128 29.93 15.91 -1.00
CA LEU A 128 30.15 15.34 -2.34
C LEU A 128 30.51 13.85 -2.29
N GLU A 129 31.37 13.44 -1.37
CA GLU A 129 31.73 12.02 -1.16
C GLU A 129 30.50 11.18 -0.75
N ARG A 130 29.75 11.63 0.26
CA ARG A 130 28.58 10.93 0.76
C ARG A 130 27.48 10.70 -0.27
N THR A 131 27.27 11.69 -1.14
CA THR A 131 26.29 11.61 -2.22
C THR A 131 26.85 10.97 -3.50
N ARG A 132 28.12 10.54 -3.50
CA ARG A 132 28.84 9.96 -4.66
C ARG A 132 28.83 10.92 -5.87
N THR A 133 28.89 12.23 -5.61
CA THR A 133 28.86 13.27 -6.65
C THR A 133 30.23 13.91 -6.92
N THR A 134 31.28 13.50 -6.23
CA THR A 134 32.66 13.98 -6.41
C THR A 134 33.15 13.86 -7.85
N ARG A 135 32.78 12.79 -8.56
CA ARG A 135 33.22 12.51 -9.95
C ARG A 135 32.77 13.54 -10.99
N PHE A 136 31.77 14.35 -10.67
CA PHE A 136 31.28 15.43 -11.53
C PHE A 136 31.29 16.81 -10.87
N ALA A 137 32.12 16.98 -9.81
CA ALA A 137 32.21 18.23 -9.06
C ALA A 137 32.51 19.46 -9.95
N ASP A 138 33.31 19.28 -10.98
CA ASP A 138 33.73 20.34 -11.92
C ASP A 138 32.82 20.42 -13.17
N ARG A 139 31.71 19.62 -13.25
CA ARG A 139 30.78 19.68 -14.37
C ARG A 139 29.71 20.72 -14.10
N PRO A 140 29.23 21.41 -15.15
CA PRO A 140 28.04 22.23 -15.06
C PRO A 140 26.82 21.40 -14.57
N ILE A 141 25.99 21.96 -13.70
CA ILE A 141 24.81 21.27 -13.10
C ILE A 141 23.75 20.90 -14.15
N ASP A 142 23.68 21.60 -15.28
CA ASP A 142 22.80 21.30 -16.40
C ASP A 142 23.33 20.14 -17.28
N ALA A 143 24.60 19.78 -17.15
CA ALA A 143 25.24 18.68 -17.86
C ALA A 143 25.18 17.33 -17.11
N VAL A 144 24.51 17.27 -15.94
CA VAL A 144 24.27 16.03 -15.18
C VAL A 144 22.83 15.54 -15.36
N SER A 145 22.62 14.22 -15.20
CA SER A 145 21.29 13.61 -15.29
C SER A 145 20.36 14.10 -14.17
N GLY A 146 19.04 13.88 -14.31
CA GLY A 146 18.04 14.25 -13.29
C GLY A 146 18.35 13.62 -11.93
N GLY A 147 18.66 12.32 -11.88
CA GLY A 147 19.03 11.62 -10.64
C GLY A 147 20.35 12.08 -10.05
N GLU A 148 21.35 12.40 -10.89
CA GLU A 148 22.62 12.98 -10.43
C GLU A 148 22.39 14.40 -9.87
N ARG A 149 21.54 15.20 -10.51
CA ARG A 149 21.15 16.53 -10.02
C ARG A 149 20.45 16.45 -8.66
N GLN A 150 19.54 15.51 -8.47
CA GLN A 150 18.90 15.27 -7.18
C GLN A 150 19.95 15.00 -6.08
N ARG A 151 20.93 14.13 -6.35
CA ARG A 151 22.04 13.87 -5.41
C ARG A 151 22.89 15.11 -5.12
N VAL A 152 23.11 15.96 -6.10
CA VAL A 152 23.82 17.26 -5.89
C VAL A 152 23.00 18.18 -4.98
N LEU A 153 21.67 18.24 -5.11
CA LEU A 153 20.83 19.03 -4.21
C LEU A 153 20.82 18.46 -2.78
N ILE A 154 20.86 17.15 -2.63
CA ILE A 154 21.05 16.50 -1.32
C ILE A 154 22.46 16.84 -0.78
N ALA A 155 23.52 16.81 -1.61
CA ALA A 155 24.85 17.22 -1.20
C ALA A 155 24.88 18.68 -0.70
N ARG A 156 24.18 19.59 -1.38
CA ARG A 156 24.02 20.98 -0.95
C ARG A 156 23.35 21.07 0.42
N ALA A 157 22.27 20.31 0.63
CA ALA A 157 21.58 20.26 1.91
C ALA A 157 22.48 19.65 3.02
N LEU A 158 23.26 18.62 2.71
CA LEU A 158 24.25 18.04 3.64
C LEU A 158 25.38 18.99 3.99
N ALA A 159 25.88 19.74 3.00
CA ALA A 159 26.91 20.75 3.23
C ALA A 159 26.43 21.86 4.18
N GLN A 160 25.12 22.10 4.28
CA GLN A 160 24.51 23.05 5.20
C GLN A 160 24.66 22.61 6.67
N ASP A 161 24.81 21.30 6.95
CA ASP A 161 25.10 20.71 8.24
C ASP A 161 24.06 21.07 9.33
N THR A 162 22.83 20.73 9.06
CA THR A 162 21.65 21.00 9.92
C THR A 162 21.18 19.73 10.64
N PRO A 163 20.54 19.86 11.83
CA PRO A 163 19.95 18.73 12.54
C PRO A 163 18.69 18.17 11.84
N LEU A 164 17.95 19.00 11.05
CA LEU A 164 16.77 18.62 10.32
C LEU A 164 16.98 18.71 8.81
N LEU A 165 16.62 17.64 8.09
CA LEU A 165 16.60 17.57 6.62
C LEU A 165 15.15 17.39 6.14
N LEU A 166 14.67 18.29 5.31
CA LEU A 166 13.37 18.25 4.66
C LEU A 166 13.53 17.87 3.19
N LEU A 167 12.76 16.89 2.73
CA LEU A 167 12.77 16.40 1.35
C LEU A 167 11.36 16.54 0.76
N ASP A 168 11.20 17.41 -0.22
CA ASP A 168 9.91 17.58 -0.91
C ASP A 168 9.91 16.76 -2.19
N GLU A 169 9.21 15.61 -2.18
CA GLU A 169 9.10 14.65 -3.26
C GLU A 169 10.47 14.21 -3.86
N PRO A 170 11.40 13.71 -3.04
CA PRO A 170 12.78 13.47 -3.46
C PRO A 170 12.92 12.36 -4.51
N THR A 171 11.86 11.59 -4.74
CA THR A 171 11.82 10.46 -5.70
C THR A 171 11.04 10.78 -6.98
N ALA A 172 10.40 11.95 -7.06
CA ALA A 172 9.63 12.34 -8.24
C ALA A 172 10.51 12.39 -9.50
N SER A 173 10.02 11.83 -10.59
CA SER A 173 10.70 11.81 -11.90
C SER A 173 12.06 11.08 -11.93
N LEU A 174 12.36 10.26 -10.93
CA LEU A 174 13.53 9.41 -10.89
C LEU A 174 13.20 7.99 -11.35
N ASP A 175 14.15 7.32 -11.99
CA ASP A 175 14.06 5.88 -12.21
C ASP A 175 14.20 5.10 -10.89
N VAL A 176 13.78 3.83 -10.90
CA VAL A 176 13.73 2.96 -9.71
C VAL A 176 15.06 2.91 -8.95
N ASN A 177 16.20 2.84 -9.66
CA ASN A 177 17.51 2.76 -8.99
C ASN A 177 17.83 4.05 -8.24
N HIS A 178 17.59 5.21 -8.86
CA HIS A 178 17.82 6.51 -8.24
C HIS A 178 16.84 6.81 -7.10
N GLN A 179 15.59 6.32 -7.17
CA GLN A 179 14.63 6.40 -6.06
C GLN A 179 15.16 5.65 -4.83
N VAL A 180 15.58 4.40 -5.03
CA VAL A 180 16.16 3.56 -3.96
C VAL A 180 17.41 4.22 -3.36
N GLU A 181 18.38 4.62 -4.20
CA GLU A 181 19.62 5.28 -3.73
C GLU A 181 19.32 6.55 -2.92
N THR A 182 18.32 7.34 -3.32
CA THR A 182 17.92 8.58 -2.64
C THR A 182 17.35 8.30 -1.26
N LEU A 183 16.43 7.32 -1.14
CA LEU A 183 15.82 6.97 0.13
C LEU A 183 16.77 6.22 1.07
N GLU A 184 17.66 5.38 0.54
CA GLU A 184 18.76 4.76 1.31
C GLU A 184 19.67 5.83 1.92
N LEU A 185 20.07 6.82 1.12
CA LEU A 185 20.87 7.94 1.62
C LEU A 185 20.12 8.72 2.72
N ALA A 186 18.82 8.99 2.55
CA ALA A 186 18.01 9.64 3.58
C ALA A 186 17.96 8.82 4.87
N ARG A 187 17.83 7.50 4.78
CA ARG A 187 17.86 6.57 5.91
C ARG A 187 19.23 6.51 6.59
N GLU A 188 20.32 6.48 5.82
CA GLU A 188 21.67 6.57 6.39
C GLU A 188 21.86 7.87 7.18
N LEU A 189 21.32 8.99 6.68
CA LEU A 189 21.41 10.29 7.35
C LEU A 189 20.60 10.33 8.65
N SER A 190 19.44 9.67 8.71
CA SER A 190 18.70 9.55 9.98
C SER A 190 19.47 8.67 10.96
N ALA A 191 20.04 7.56 10.53
CA ALA A 191 20.86 6.69 11.38
C ALA A 191 22.10 7.41 11.96
N ASP A 192 22.61 8.45 11.29
CA ASP A 192 23.69 9.32 11.79
C ASP A 192 23.19 10.39 12.81
N GLY A 193 21.92 10.34 13.21
CA GLY A 193 21.33 11.19 14.25
C GLY A 193 20.65 12.45 13.73
N ARG A 194 20.49 12.65 12.42
CA ARG A 194 19.67 13.73 11.85
C ARG A 194 18.20 13.32 11.85
N ALA A 195 17.28 14.27 12.07
CA ALA A 195 15.90 14.03 11.72
C ALA A 195 15.70 14.24 10.21
N VAL A 196 14.94 13.37 9.57
CA VAL A 196 14.58 13.48 8.15
C VAL A 196 13.05 13.46 8.03
N VAL A 197 12.49 14.45 7.34
CA VAL A 197 11.06 14.49 7.01
C VAL A 197 10.92 14.58 5.50
N ALA A 198 10.26 13.60 4.88
CA ALA A 198 10.12 13.53 3.44
C ALA A 198 8.66 13.44 3.01
N ALA A 199 8.22 14.28 2.08
CA ALA A 199 6.97 14.07 1.36
C ALA A 199 7.18 12.99 0.31
N ILE A 200 6.46 11.87 0.41
CA ILE A 200 6.61 10.69 -0.46
C ILE A 200 5.24 10.33 -1.03
N HIS A 201 5.16 10.15 -2.35
CA HIS A 201 3.92 9.73 -3.02
C HIS A 201 3.75 8.21 -3.07
N ASP A 202 4.85 7.50 -3.22
CA ASP A 202 4.87 6.04 -3.29
C ASP A 202 4.78 5.46 -1.87
N LEU A 203 3.63 4.84 -1.56
CA LEU A 203 3.35 4.28 -0.25
C LEU A 203 4.23 3.06 0.07
N ASP A 204 4.60 2.27 -0.93
CA ASP A 204 5.46 1.10 -0.77
C ASP A 204 6.90 1.54 -0.43
N LEU A 205 7.39 2.57 -1.10
CA LEU A 205 8.69 3.17 -0.76
C LEU A 205 8.65 3.84 0.62
N ALA A 206 7.59 4.56 0.96
CA ALA A 206 7.42 5.16 2.28
C ALA A 206 7.39 4.09 3.39
N ALA A 207 6.64 3.00 3.18
CA ALA A 207 6.56 1.88 4.12
C ALA A 207 7.89 1.15 4.33
N ARG A 208 8.73 1.13 3.30
CA ARG A 208 10.02 0.42 3.33
C ARG A 208 11.15 1.22 3.99
N TYR A 209 11.14 2.53 3.83
CA TYR A 209 12.29 3.36 4.20
C TYR A 209 12.06 4.22 5.43
N CYS A 210 10.82 4.63 5.72
CA CYS A 210 10.50 5.48 6.85
C CYS A 210 10.28 4.67 8.13
N ASP A 211 10.73 5.22 9.26
CA ASP A 211 10.47 4.65 10.59
C ASP A 211 9.01 4.88 11.00
N ARG A 212 8.45 6.02 10.58
CA ARG A 212 7.08 6.44 10.89
C ARG A 212 6.46 7.18 9.70
N LEU A 213 5.15 7.01 9.53
CA LEU A 213 4.36 7.72 8.53
C LEU A 213 3.37 8.66 9.21
N VAL A 214 3.20 9.84 8.61
CA VAL A 214 2.14 10.79 8.91
C VAL A 214 1.25 10.89 7.67
N VAL A 215 0.01 10.43 7.78
CA VAL A 215 -0.99 10.51 6.71
C VAL A 215 -1.72 11.83 6.82
N LEU A 216 -1.57 12.67 5.80
CA LEU A 216 -2.27 13.95 5.67
C LEU A 216 -3.40 13.82 4.66
N ALA A 217 -4.61 14.27 5.03
CA ALA A 217 -5.73 14.43 4.09
C ALA A 217 -6.64 15.56 4.58
N GLY A 218 -7.18 16.35 3.63
CA GLY A 218 -8.04 17.48 3.96
C GLY A 218 -7.42 18.50 4.95
N GLY A 219 -6.10 18.71 4.88
CA GLY A 219 -5.39 19.64 5.76
C GLY A 219 -5.12 19.15 7.18
N THR A 220 -5.51 17.93 7.53
CA THR A 220 -5.38 17.36 8.89
C THR A 220 -4.56 16.06 8.90
N VAL A 221 -4.06 15.67 10.08
CA VAL A 221 -3.40 14.37 10.26
C VAL A 221 -4.46 13.30 10.50
N GLN A 222 -4.58 12.36 9.59
CA GLN A 222 -5.52 11.24 9.67
C GLN A 222 -4.95 10.07 10.48
N ALA A 223 -3.65 9.81 10.34
CA ALA A 223 -2.95 8.77 11.08
C ALA A 223 -1.46 9.12 11.24
N ASN A 224 -0.85 8.64 12.32
CA ASN A 224 0.56 8.88 12.64
C ASN A 224 1.10 7.68 13.44
N GLY A 225 2.08 6.96 12.92
CA GLY A 225 2.65 5.78 13.55
C GLY A 225 3.55 4.96 12.61
N PRO A 226 4.02 3.79 13.06
CA PRO A 226 4.78 2.86 12.23
C PRO A 226 4.01 2.49 10.95
N PRO A 227 4.70 2.27 9.80
CA PRO A 227 4.03 2.02 8.53
C PRO A 227 2.98 0.90 8.56
N GLY A 228 3.27 -0.21 9.26
CA GLY A 228 2.36 -1.36 9.34
C GLY A 228 1.10 -1.12 10.19
N GLU A 229 1.08 -0.08 11.02
CA GLU A 229 -0.08 0.31 11.83
C GLU A 229 -0.91 1.40 11.15
N VAL A 230 -0.28 2.23 10.35
CA VAL A 230 -0.89 3.40 9.68
C VAL A 230 -1.46 3.03 8.32
N LEU A 231 -0.77 2.20 7.54
CA LEU A 231 -1.25 1.77 6.24
C LEU A 231 -2.27 0.63 6.41
N THR A 232 -3.51 1.00 6.66
CA THR A 232 -4.67 0.09 6.74
C THR A 232 -5.68 0.46 5.65
N ALA A 233 -6.54 -0.49 5.26
CA ALA A 233 -7.57 -0.24 4.26
C ALA A 233 -8.45 0.96 4.64
N ASP A 234 -8.86 1.05 5.91
CA ASP A 234 -9.74 2.12 6.40
C ASP A 234 -9.06 3.51 6.33
N VAL A 235 -7.78 3.61 6.73
CA VAL A 235 -7.01 4.87 6.66
C VAL A 235 -6.79 5.29 5.20
N LEU A 236 -6.48 4.33 4.33
CA LEU A 236 -6.26 4.60 2.91
C LEU A 236 -7.56 5.00 2.21
N GLU A 237 -8.68 4.37 2.53
CA GLU A 237 -9.99 4.76 2.01
C GLU A 237 -10.37 6.17 2.46
N ALA A 238 -10.21 6.47 3.75
CA ALA A 238 -10.53 7.79 4.29
C ALA A 238 -9.64 8.91 3.73
N ALA A 239 -8.34 8.64 3.56
CA ALA A 239 -7.38 9.66 3.15
C ALA A 239 -7.31 9.86 1.62
N PHE A 240 -7.40 8.77 0.84
CA PHE A 240 -7.17 8.81 -0.62
C PHE A 240 -8.45 8.65 -1.45
N ASP A 241 -9.61 8.45 -0.82
CA ASP A 241 -10.90 8.18 -1.50
C ASP A 241 -10.79 7.02 -2.51
N ALA A 242 -10.01 6.01 -2.17
CA ALA A 242 -9.74 4.84 -3.00
C ALA A 242 -9.84 3.56 -2.17
N ASN A 243 -10.40 2.50 -2.74
CA ASN A 243 -10.29 1.19 -2.14
C ASN A 243 -8.83 0.75 -2.18
N ALA A 244 -8.34 0.17 -1.10
CA ALA A 244 -6.98 -0.34 -1.05
C ALA A 244 -6.89 -1.65 -0.26
N THR A 245 -6.06 -2.56 -0.75
CA THR A 245 -5.65 -3.74 0.01
C THR A 245 -4.20 -3.56 0.44
N VAL A 246 -3.94 -3.84 1.71
CA VAL A 246 -2.59 -3.79 2.28
C VAL A 246 -2.13 -5.20 2.55
N THR A 247 -1.04 -5.58 1.94
CA THR A 247 -0.39 -6.89 2.08
C THR A 247 1.03 -6.71 2.60
N ARG A 248 1.69 -7.79 2.99
CA ARG A 248 3.11 -7.76 3.33
C ARG A 248 3.95 -8.15 2.13
N HIS A 249 4.92 -7.33 1.78
CA HIS A 249 5.85 -7.63 0.70
C HIS A 249 6.68 -8.89 1.05
N PRO A 250 6.68 -9.95 0.20
CA PRO A 250 7.20 -11.27 0.56
C PRO A 250 8.72 -11.29 0.86
N VAL A 251 9.47 -10.32 0.31
CA VAL A 251 10.93 -10.24 0.49
C VAL A 251 11.32 -9.31 1.64
N THR A 252 10.66 -8.13 1.75
CA THR A 252 11.05 -7.10 2.72
C THR A 252 10.24 -7.12 4.00
N GLY A 253 9.06 -7.76 4.00
CA GLY A 253 8.12 -7.75 5.12
C GLY A 253 7.41 -6.40 5.33
N ALA A 254 7.76 -5.37 4.55
CA ALA A 254 7.12 -4.06 4.62
C ALA A 254 5.68 -4.13 4.11
N ALA A 255 4.85 -3.18 4.55
CA ALA A 255 3.51 -3.02 3.98
C ALA A 255 3.60 -2.68 2.49
N SER A 256 2.75 -3.30 1.68
CA SER A 256 2.60 -3.04 0.25
C SER A 256 1.14 -2.74 -0.04
N VAL A 257 0.88 -1.64 -0.73
CA VAL A 257 -0.45 -1.08 -0.96
C VAL A 257 -0.84 -1.28 -2.42
N THR A 258 -1.96 -1.97 -2.65
CA THR A 258 -2.59 -2.03 -3.96
C THR A 258 -3.90 -1.26 -3.94
N ALA A 259 -3.94 -0.13 -4.65
CA ALA A 259 -5.15 0.69 -4.77
C ALA A 259 -5.92 0.33 -6.04
N PHE A 260 -7.25 0.37 -5.96
CA PHE A 260 -8.15 0.13 -7.09
C PHE A 260 -9.29 1.15 -7.11
N PRO A 261 -9.90 1.41 -8.29
CA PRO A 261 -10.97 2.37 -8.41
C PRO A 261 -12.16 2.01 -7.51
N ARG A 262 -12.77 3.00 -6.88
CA ARG A 262 -14.12 2.82 -6.32
C ARG A 262 -15.05 2.47 -7.47
N SER A 263 -15.51 1.23 -7.53
CA SER A 263 -16.63 0.90 -8.41
C SER A 263 -17.85 1.67 -7.91
N GLU A 264 -18.61 2.30 -8.82
CA GLU A 264 -19.88 2.95 -8.47
C GLU A 264 -20.90 1.98 -7.84
N SER A 265 -20.66 0.68 -7.95
CA SER A 265 -21.36 -0.39 -7.26
C SER A 265 -21.27 -0.30 -5.72
N GLY A 266 -20.19 0.25 -5.15
CA GLY A 266 -20.07 0.38 -3.68
C GLY A 266 -21.02 1.40 -3.05
N ARG A 267 -21.50 2.40 -3.81
CA ARG A 267 -22.51 3.36 -3.31
C ARG A 267 -23.96 2.86 -3.45
N ARG A 268 -24.21 1.93 -4.37
CA ARG A 268 -25.55 1.31 -4.49
C ARG A 268 -25.77 0.20 -3.46
N ASN A 269 -24.70 -0.51 -3.05
CA ASN A 269 -24.85 -1.64 -2.11
C ASN A 269 -25.03 -1.20 -0.65
N ALA A 270 -24.64 0.01 -0.25
CA ALA A 270 -24.81 0.48 1.14
C ALA A 270 -26.28 0.85 1.50
N VAL A 271 -27.16 0.98 0.50
CA VAL A 271 -28.59 1.28 0.72
C VAL A 271 -29.47 0.04 0.55
N ASP A 272 -29.05 -0.93 -0.31
CA ASP A 272 -29.81 -2.16 -0.57
C ASP A 272 -29.43 -3.32 0.36
N ASP A 273 -28.21 -3.33 0.94
CA ASP A 273 -27.78 -4.38 1.87
C ASP A 273 -28.62 -4.47 3.16
N ARG A 274 -29.33 -3.41 3.54
CA ARG A 274 -30.18 -3.42 4.75
C ARG A 274 -31.54 -4.10 4.55
N GLU A 275 -32.02 -4.26 3.32
CA GLU A 275 -33.27 -4.96 3.04
C GLU A 275 -33.05 -6.43 2.63
N LEU A 276 -31.87 -6.80 2.10
CA LEU A 276 -31.54 -8.20 1.73
C LEU A 276 -30.93 -9.02 2.89
N GLU A 277 -30.42 -8.38 3.94
CA GLU A 277 -29.82 -9.06 5.11
C GLU A 277 -30.79 -9.84 5.99
N SER A 278 -32.10 -9.79 5.74
CA SER A 278 -33.05 -10.42 6.69
C SER A 278 -33.39 -11.90 6.42
N THR A 279 -33.00 -12.47 5.25
CA THR A 279 -33.45 -13.85 4.93
C THR A 279 -32.33 -14.76 4.38
N THR A 280 -31.28 -14.25 3.77
CA THR A 280 -30.23 -15.04 3.11
C THR A 280 -29.17 -15.62 4.06
N PRO A 281 -28.72 -14.93 5.13
CA PRO A 281 -27.74 -15.49 6.08
C PRO A 281 -28.18 -16.79 6.72
N ALA A 282 -29.44 -16.91 7.07
CA ALA A 282 -30.02 -18.09 7.73
C ALA A 282 -29.96 -19.39 6.89
N ARG A 283 -29.78 -19.27 5.57
CA ARG A 283 -29.72 -20.44 4.66
C ARG A 283 -28.30 -20.93 4.39
N ILE A 284 -27.27 -20.13 4.74
CA ILE A 284 -25.84 -20.44 4.51
C ILE A 284 -25.12 -20.70 5.83
N GLU A 285 -25.67 -20.25 6.94
CA GLU A 285 -25.08 -20.46 8.27
C GLU A 285 -24.81 -21.94 8.56
N GLY A 286 -23.57 -22.25 8.95
CA GLY A 286 -23.10 -23.61 9.23
C GLY A 286 -22.95 -24.51 8.00
N ARG A 287 -23.17 -23.99 6.77
CA ARG A 287 -22.92 -24.76 5.54
C ARG A 287 -21.46 -24.70 5.14
N ARG A 288 -20.95 -25.80 4.60
CA ARG A 288 -19.56 -25.90 4.12
C ARG A 288 -19.46 -25.40 2.70
N VAL A 289 -18.70 -24.35 2.49
CA VAL A 289 -18.46 -23.74 1.18
C VAL A 289 -16.98 -23.79 0.84
N HIS A 290 -16.65 -24.38 -0.31
CA HIS A 290 -15.26 -24.38 -0.81
C HIS A 290 -15.10 -23.33 -1.92
N VAL A 291 -14.14 -22.40 -1.77
CA VAL A 291 -13.88 -21.34 -2.75
C VAL A 291 -12.65 -21.66 -3.55
N VAL A 292 -12.80 -21.81 -4.87
CA VAL A 292 -11.71 -22.06 -5.84
C VAL A 292 -11.52 -20.81 -6.67
N GLY A 293 -10.40 -20.15 -6.48
CA GLY A 293 -10.06 -18.92 -7.22
C GLY A 293 -8.81 -18.28 -6.67
N THR A 294 -8.33 -17.26 -7.37
CA THR A 294 -7.17 -16.45 -6.98
C THR A 294 -7.49 -14.97 -7.17
N GLY A 295 -6.76 -14.09 -6.49
CA GLY A 295 -6.97 -12.65 -6.57
C GLY A 295 -8.00 -12.12 -5.59
N GLU A 296 -8.34 -10.84 -5.75
CA GLU A 296 -9.16 -10.09 -4.79
C GLU A 296 -10.60 -10.55 -4.75
N THR A 297 -11.21 -10.77 -5.91
CA THR A 297 -12.60 -11.25 -5.99
C THR A 297 -12.80 -12.54 -5.18
N ALA A 298 -11.86 -13.49 -5.27
CA ALA A 298 -11.93 -14.73 -4.48
C ALA A 298 -11.75 -14.47 -2.97
N ALA A 299 -10.87 -13.55 -2.59
CA ALA A 299 -10.67 -13.16 -1.21
C ALA A 299 -11.92 -12.46 -0.62
N ASP A 300 -12.60 -11.62 -1.41
CA ASP A 300 -13.85 -10.95 -1.02
C ASP A 300 -15.00 -11.92 -0.89
N VAL A 301 -15.08 -12.90 -1.77
CA VAL A 301 -16.08 -14.00 -1.68
C VAL A 301 -15.88 -14.79 -0.38
N ILE A 302 -14.65 -15.15 -0.02
CA ILE A 302 -14.32 -15.79 1.26
C ILE A 302 -14.79 -14.92 2.45
N GLU A 303 -14.54 -13.62 2.37
CA GLU A 303 -14.96 -12.67 3.39
C GLU A 303 -16.47 -12.62 3.57
N ARG A 304 -17.24 -12.56 2.47
CA ARG A 304 -18.71 -12.53 2.47
C ARG A 304 -19.31 -13.80 3.07
N PHE A 305 -18.80 -14.98 2.68
CA PHE A 305 -19.25 -16.25 3.26
C PHE A 305 -18.89 -16.37 4.75
N GLY A 306 -17.71 -15.88 5.15
CA GLY A 306 -17.32 -15.84 6.56
C GLY A 306 -18.23 -14.93 7.40
N ARG A 307 -18.68 -13.78 6.86
CA ARG A 307 -19.68 -12.91 7.52
C ARG A 307 -21.05 -13.56 7.61
N ALA A 308 -21.40 -14.38 6.65
CA ALA A 308 -22.66 -15.16 6.64
C ALA A 308 -22.57 -16.43 7.51
N ALA A 309 -21.55 -16.56 8.36
CA ALA A 309 -21.31 -17.69 9.25
C ALA A 309 -21.24 -19.06 8.56
N ALA A 310 -20.81 -19.13 7.29
CA ALA A 310 -20.51 -20.36 6.60
C ALA A 310 -19.16 -20.96 7.09
N GLU A 311 -19.04 -22.27 7.03
CA GLU A 311 -17.74 -22.97 7.20
C GLU A 311 -16.98 -22.92 5.88
N VAL A 312 -16.05 -21.95 5.74
CA VAL A 312 -15.35 -21.69 4.48
C VAL A 312 -14.04 -22.43 4.44
N THR A 313 -13.75 -23.06 3.29
CA THR A 313 -12.42 -23.54 2.92
C THR A 313 -12.02 -22.94 1.58
N ALA A 314 -10.73 -22.83 1.29
CA ALA A 314 -10.26 -22.17 0.09
C ALA A 314 -9.11 -22.91 -0.61
N GLY A 315 -8.94 -22.64 -1.88
CA GLY A 315 -7.78 -23.09 -2.64
C GLY A 315 -8.11 -23.99 -3.86
N PRO A 316 -7.07 -24.33 -4.65
CA PRO A 316 -5.66 -24.09 -4.37
C PRO A 316 -5.29 -22.60 -4.57
N ALA A 317 -4.48 -22.08 -3.67
CA ALA A 317 -3.99 -20.71 -3.73
C ALA A 317 -2.47 -20.65 -3.53
N PRO A 318 -1.75 -19.73 -4.24
CA PRO A 318 -0.32 -19.55 -4.02
C PRO A 318 -0.02 -19.13 -2.58
N ALA A 319 0.97 -19.75 -1.96
CA ALA A 319 1.43 -19.38 -0.62
C ALA A 319 1.85 -17.91 -0.58
N GLY A 320 1.35 -17.16 0.41
CA GLY A 320 1.55 -15.71 0.52
C GLY A 320 0.69 -14.87 -0.42
N GLY A 321 -0.15 -15.47 -1.26
CA GLY A 321 -1.14 -14.77 -2.08
C GLY A 321 -2.31 -14.25 -1.25
N ILE A 322 -3.13 -13.35 -1.83
CA ILE A 322 -4.22 -12.66 -1.13
C ILE A 322 -5.26 -13.63 -0.53
N VAL A 323 -5.59 -14.71 -1.24
CA VAL A 323 -6.51 -15.76 -0.77
C VAL A 323 -5.91 -16.50 0.43
N ASP A 324 -4.62 -16.88 0.38
CA ASP A 324 -3.93 -17.53 1.49
C ASP A 324 -3.83 -16.63 2.72
N GLN A 325 -3.54 -15.35 2.52
CA GLN A 325 -3.50 -14.36 3.60
C GLN A 325 -4.87 -14.20 4.24
N ARG A 326 -5.93 -14.02 3.44
CA ARG A 326 -7.31 -13.89 3.95
C ARG A 326 -7.76 -15.13 4.73
N ALA A 327 -7.44 -16.32 4.22
CA ALA A 327 -7.73 -17.57 4.92
C ALA A 327 -6.96 -17.68 6.24
N THR A 328 -5.68 -17.27 6.25
CA THR A 328 -4.84 -17.29 7.47
C THR A 328 -5.37 -16.32 8.53
N ASP A 329 -5.72 -15.10 8.15
CA ASP A 329 -6.25 -14.06 9.07
C ASP A 329 -7.55 -14.50 9.75
N ARG A 330 -8.33 -15.33 9.08
CA ARG A 330 -9.59 -15.88 9.60
C ARG A 330 -9.49 -17.28 10.21
N GLY A 331 -8.30 -17.88 10.20
CA GLY A 331 -8.10 -19.26 10.69
C GLY A 331 -8.80 -20.32 9.84
N LEU A 332 -9.02 -20.06 8.54
CA LEU A 332 -9.66 -20.99 7.61
C LEU A 332 -8.66 -21.96 7.00
N GLU A 333 -9.13 -23.16 6.64
CA GLU A 333 -8.32 -24.09 5.87
C GLU A 333 -8.13 -23.63 4.43
N CYS A 334 -6.86 -23.47 4.01
CA CYS A 334 -6.48 -23.12 2.63
C CYS A 334 -5.49 -24.13 2.08
N VAL A 335 -5.79 -24.70 0.90
CA VAL A 335 -4.85 -25.55 0.19
C VAL A 335 -3.80 -24.68 -0.50
N ARG A 336 -2.59 -24.66 0.07
CA ARG A 336 -1.46 -23.85 -0.42
C ARG A 336 -0.72 -24.54 -1.55
N THR A 337 -0.28 -23.76 -2.52
CA THR A 337 0.62 -24.19 -3.60
C THR A 337 1.87 -23.31 -3.62
N GLU A 338 2.96 -23.83 -4.15
CA GLU A 338 4.15 -23.02 -4.38
C GLU A 338 3.86 -21.99 -5.49
N PRO A 339 4.29 -20.73 -5.32
CA PRO A 339 4.14 -19.72 -6.36
C PRO A 339 4.82 -20.15 -7.66
N PHE A 340 4.13 -20.00 -8.78
CA PHE A 340 4.61 -20.36 -10.13
C PHE A 340 4.89 -21.85 -10.39
N ALA A 341 4.57 -22.73 -9.43
CA ALA A 341 4.68 -24.18 -9.61
C ALA A 341 3.33 -24.80 -10.00
N PRO A 342 3.33 -25.93 -10.72
CA PRO A 342 2.10 -26.70 -10.97
C PRO A 342 1.48 -27.18 -9.66
N VAL A 343 0.14 -27.27 -9.61
CA VAL A 343 -0.58 -27.81 -8.46
C VAL A 343 -0.13 -29.25 -8.20
N SER A 344 0.46 -29.52 -7.05
CA SER A 344 0.99 -30.84 -6.70
C SER A 344 -0.11 -31.90 -6.61
N ALA A 345 0.26 -33.19 -6.74
CA ALA A 345 -0.70 -34.30 -6.60
C ALA A 345 -1.37 -34.31 -5.21
N ALA A 346 -0.63 -33.95 -4.16
CA ALA A 346 -1.16 -33.85 -2.80
C ALA A 346 -2.18 -32.70 -2.67
N ALA A 347 -1.87 -31.52 -3.24
CA ALA A 347 -2.78 -30.39 -3.24
C ALA A 347 -4.05 -30.69 -4.04
N ARG A 348 -3.95 -31.32 -5.21
CA ARG A 348 -5.11 -31.76 -6.01
C ARG A 348 -6.01 -32.70 -5.25
N LYS A 349 -5.42 -33.73 -4.59
CA LYS A 349 -6.16 -34.68 -3.76
C LYS A 349 -6.90 -33.95 -2.63
N ARG A 350 -6.23 -33.01 -1.96
CA ARG A 350 -6.85 -32.25 -0.87
C ARG A 350 -7.99 -31.36 -1.36
N VAL A 351 -7.84 -30.70 -2.51
CA VAL A 351 -8.93 -29.93 -3.14
C VAL A 351 -10.12 -30.85 -3.46
N ALA A 352 -9.88 -32.02 -4.06
CA ALA A 352 -10.96 -32.97 -4.36
C ALA A 352 -11.71 -33.43 -3.10
N GLU A 353 -10.99 -33.68 -2.00
CA GLU A 353 -11.60 -34.01 -0.69
C GLU A 353 -12.47 -32.85 -0.17
N LEU A 354 -11.99 -31.59 -0.27
CA LEU A 354 -12.72 -30.42 0.19
C LEU A 354 -13.95 -30.13 -0.68
N VAL A 355 -13.83 -30.23 -2.01
CA VAL A 355 -14.93 -30.10 -2.96
C VAL A 355 -16.00 -31.14 -2.68
N GLY A 356 -15.64 -32.42 -2.53
CA GLY A 356 -16.59 -33.50 -2.25
C GLY A 356 -17.28 -33.38 -0.87
N ALA A 357 -16.60 -32.76 0.10
CA ALA A 357 -17.14 -32.54 1.45
C ALA A 357 -17.95 -31.25 1.59
N ALA A 358 -17.88 -30.34 0.62
CA ALA A 358 -18.59 -29.07 0.64
C ALA A 358 -20.08 -29.23 0.30
N ASP A 359 -20.92 -28.38 0.86
CA ASP A 359 -22.32 -28.25 0.45
C ASP A 359 -22.46 -27.52 -0.88
N ALA A 360 -21.51 -26.59 -1.15
CA ALA A 360 -21.34 -25.93 -2.45
C ALA A 360 -19.88 -25.58 -2.70
N THR A 361 -19.49 -25.56 -3.99
CA THR A 361 -18.19 -25.06 -4.45
C THR A 361 -18.40 -23.82 -5.30
N VAL A 362 -17.68 -22.74 -4.99
CA VAL A 362 -17.75 -21.47 -5.71
C VAL A 362 -16.48 -21.27 -6.50
N LEU A 363 -16.59 -21.22 -7.83
CA LEU A 363 -15.51 -20.90 -8.75
C LEU A 363 -15.47 -19.40 -8.96
N VAL A 364 -14.35 -18.78 -8.66
CA VAL A 364 -14.16 -17.33 -8.83
C VAL A 364 -13.04 -17.08 -9.82
N ASP A 365 -13.38 -16.49 -10.99
CA ASP A 365 -12.44 -16.19 -12.07
C ASP A 365 -11.47 -17.35 -12.35
N PHE A 366 -11.96 -18.58 -12.41
CA PHE A 366 -11.12 -19.77 -12.50
C PHE A 366 -10.19 -19.69 -13.72
N ALA A 367 -8.88 -19.61 -13.46
CA ALA A 367 -7.86 -19.54 -14.49
C ALA A 367 -7.55 -20.93 -15.03
N LEU A 368 -7.83 -21.14 -16.33
CA LEU A 368 -7.59 -22.38 -17.01
C LEU A 368 -6.15 -22.45 -17.51
N ALA A 369 -5.26 -23.03 -16.72
CA ALA A 369 -3.83 -23.17 -16.97
C ALA A 369 -3.41 -24.65 -16.96
N PRO A 370 -2.23 -25.03 -17.49
CA PRO A 370 -1.78 -26.43 -17.47
C PRO A 370 -1.78 -27.09 -16.10
N GLY A 371 -1.55 -26.30 -15.04
CA GLY A 371 -1.56 -26.79 -13.66
C GLY A 371 -2.93 -26.92 -13.05
N THR A 372 -3.92 -26.11 -13.46
CA THR A 372 -5.26 -26.06 -12.89
C THR A 372 -6.27 -26.90 -13.66
N GLN A 373 -6.04 -27.20 -14.95
CA GLN A 373 -6.94 -28.07 -15.73
C GLN A 373 -7.16 -29.46 -15.11
N LEU A 374 -6.21 -29.93 -14.29
CA LEU A 374 -6.33 -31.21 -13.59
C LEU A 374 -7.29 -31.15 -12.38
N LEU A 375 -7.72 -29.96 -11.97
CA LEU A 375 -8.75 -29.77 -10.95
C LEU A 375 -10.16 -29.93 -11.52
N LEU A 376 -10.32 -29.80 -12.85
CA LEU A 376 -11.62 -29.95 -13.51
C LEU A 376 -12.28 -31.31 -13.21
N GLU A 377 -11.49 -32.37 -12.98
CA GLU A 377 -11.98 -33.67 -12.59
C GLU A 377 -12.72 -33.64 -11.24
N ALA A 378 -12.15 -32.97 -10.26
CA ALA A 378 -12.78 -32.81 -8.96
C ALA A 378 -14.00 -31.85 -8.99
N LEU A 379 -14.02 -30.90 -9.93
CA LEU A 379 -15.11 -29.95 -10.10
C LEU A 379 -16.29 -30.54 -10.88
N GLU A 380 -16.05 -31.51 -11.78
CA GLU A 380 -17.11 -32.29 -12.46
C GLU A 380 -17.93 -33.10 -11.45
N ASP A 381 -17.34 -33.52 -10.33
CA ASP A 381 -17.99 -34.28 -9.26
C ASP A 381 -18.48 -33.41 -8.08
N ALA A 382 -18.45 -32.07 -8.22
CA ALA A 382 -18.87 -31.17 -7.15
C ALA A 382 -20.38 -31.27 -6.87
N PRO A 383 -20.81 -31.41 -5.59
CA PRO A 383 -22.22 -31.59 -5.24
C PRO A 383 -23.13 -30.44 -5.68
N SER A 384 -22.64 -29.22 -5.61
CA SER A 384 -23.28 -28.00 -6.11
C SER A 384 -22.19 -27.05 -6.57
N LEU A 385 -22.35 -26.46 -7.75
CA LEU A 385 -21.34 -25.60 -8.34
C LEU A 385 -21.93 -24.22 -8.65
N VAL A 386 -21.20 -23.16 -8.26
CA VAL A 386 -21.54 -21.77 -8.55
C VAL A 386 -20.34 -21.13 -9.24
N ALA A 387 -20.56 -20.47 -10.36
CA ALA A 387 -19.53 -19.75 -11.10
C ALA A 387 -19.73 -18.24 -10.97
N LEU A 388 -18.67 -17.54 -10.54
CA LEU A 388 -18.58 -16.09 -10.50
C LEU A 388 -17.42 -15.66 -11.39
N ASP A 389 -17.75 -15.15 -12.55
CA ASP A 389 -16.80 -14.74 -13.56
C ASP A 389 -16.89 -13.22 -13.78
N THR A 390 -15.85 -12.49 -13.35
CA THR A 390 -15.73 -11.04 -13.56
C THR A 390 -14.99 -10.71 -14.85
N ARG A 391 -14.24 -11.70 -15.40
CA ARG A 391 -13.45 -11.59 -16.63
C ARG A 391 -13.85 -12.65 -17.64
N PRO A 392 -13.83 -12.33 -18.94
CA PRO A 392 -14.16 -13.29 -19.97
C PRO A 392 -13.18 -14.48 -19.99
N LEU A 393 -13.66 -15.67 -20.36
CA LEU A 393 -12.83 -16.87 -20.42
C LEU A 393 -11.58 -16.70 -21.32
N SER A 394 -11.66 -15.87 -22.37
CA SER A 394 -10.52 -15.59 -23.26
C SER A 394 -9.32 -14.97 -22.54
N GLU A 395 -9.53 -14.26 -21.45
CA GLU A 395 -8.47 -13.62 -20.65
C GLU A 395 -7.88 -14.55 -19.56
N ARG A 396 -8.57 -15.65 -19.26
CA ARG A 396 -8.17 -16.61 -18.21
C ARG A 396 -7.83 -17.99 -18.77
N ASN A 397 -7.78 -18.17 -20.10
CA ASN A 397 -7.50 -19.44 -20.74
C ASN A 397 -6.09 -19.49 -21.33
N PHE A 398 -5.27 -20.37 -20.80
CA PHE A 398 -3.87 -20.58 -21.17
C PHE A 398 -3.60 -22.02 -21.69
N VAL A 399 -4.65 -22.84 -21.98
CA VAL A 399 -4.51 -24.26 -22.34
C VAL A 399 -5.08 -24.65 -23.71
N GLY A 400 -5.60 -23.70 -24.48
CA GLY A 400 -6.16 -23.95 -25.80
C GLY A 400 -7.53 -24.65 -25.79
N GLU A 401 -7.95 -25.18 -27.00
CA GLU A 401 -9.32 -25.64 -27.21
C GLU A 401 -9.74 -26.87 -26.40
N ALA A 402 -8.87 -27.84 -26.19
CA ALA A 402 -9.23 -29.07 -25.48
C ALA A 402 -9.55 -28.84 -23.99
N GLY A 403 -8.77 -27.98 -23.32
CA GLY A 403 -9.03 -27.57 -21.95
C GLY A 403 -10.28 -26.71 -21.83
N THR A 404 -10.53 -25.82 -22.80
CA THR A 404 -11.74 -25.00 -22.90
C THR A 404 -12.99 -25.87 -23.01
N ALA A 405 -12.99 -26.92 -23.82
CA ALA A 405 -14.15 -27.80 -23.98
C ALA A 405 -14.50 -28.53 -22.68
N ARG A 406 -13.49 -28.87 -21.86
CA ARG A 406 -13.73 -29.50 -20.54
C ARG A 406 -14.26 -28.49 -19.54
N TYR A 407 -13.69 -27.31 -19.47
CA TYR A 407 -14.18 -26.24 -18.58
C TYR A 407 -15.63 -25.84 -18.87
N ARG A 408 -15.99 -25.73 -20.15
CA ARG A 408 -17.38 -25.41 -20.52
C ARG A 408 -18.40 -26.44 -20.08
N ARG A 409 -18.02 -27.70 -19.87
CA ARG A 409 -18.92 -28.70 -19.28
C ARG A 409 -19.12 -28.43 -17.80
N VAL A 410 -18.05 -28.15 -17.07
CA VAL A 410 -18.11 -27.76 -15.65
C VAL A 410 -18.94 -26.47 -15.46
N GLU A 411 -18.72 -25.48 -16.35
CA GLU A 411 -19.45 -24.22 -16.34
C GLU A 411 -20.95 -24.39 -16.66
N ALA A 412 -21.30 -25.33 -17.53
CA ALA A 412 -22.70 -25.59 -17.90
C ALA A 412 -23.53 -26.19 -16.76
N ASP A 413 -22.86 -26.87 -15.82
CA ASP A 413 -23.51 -27.45 -14.62
C ASP A 413 -23.48 -26.47 -13.43
N ALA A 414 -22.82 -25.30 -13.58
CA ALA A 414 -22.73 -24.31 -12.52
C ALA A 414 -23.84 -23.27 -12.60
N LEU A 415 -24.35 -22.83 -11.45
CA LEU A 415 -25.22 -21.65 -11.39
C LEU A 415 -24.36 -20.37 -11.52
N GLU A 416 -24.73 -19.50 -12.46
CA GLU A 416 -24.04 -18.23 -12.63
C GLU A 416 -24.38 -17.26 -11.49
N ALA A 417 -23.34 -16.61 -10.94
CA ALA A 417 -23.47 -15.59 -9.91
C ALA A 417 -22.66 -14.34 -10.26
N THR A 418 -23.08 -13.23 -9.69
CA THR A 418 -22.30 -11.98 -9.64
C THR A 418 -21.77 -11.78 -8.22
N GLU A 419 -20.84 -10.83 -8.04
CA GLU A 419 -20.37 -10.48 -6.69
C GLU A 419 -21.54 -10.15 -5.74
N GLY A 420 -22.56 -9.42 -6.20
CA GLY A 420 -23.74 -9.05 -5.40
C GLY A 420 -24.67 -10.21 -5.06
N SER A 421 -24.76 -11.24 -5.91
CA SER A 421 -25.71 -12.34 -5.79
C SER A 421 -25.09 -13.66 -5.31
N VAL A 422 -23.77 -13.73 -5.06
CA VAL A 422 -23.08 -15.01 -4.79
C VAL A 422 -23.63 -15.75 -3.57
N LEU A 423 -23.99 -15.06 -2.50
CA LEU A 423 -24.58 -15.67 -1.31
C LEU A 423 -25.95 -16.28 -1.62
N GLU A 424 -26.82 -15.54 -2.31
CA GLU A 424 -28.16 -15.95 -2.68
C GLU A 424 -28.14 -17.14 -3.64
N VAL A 425 -27.30 -17.07 -4.70
CA VAL A 425 -27.18 -18.15 -5.68
C VAL A 425 -26.60 -19.40 -5.04
N THR A 426 -25.62 -19.29 -4.13
CA THR A 426 -25.09 -20.43 -3.39
C THR A 426 -26.12 -21.04 -2.45
N ALA A 427 -26.92 -20.23 -1.76
CA ALA A 427 -28.00 -20.71 -0.91
C ALA A 427 -29.06 -21.47 -1.74
N ARG A 428 -29.37 -20.99 -2.95
CA ARG A 428 -30.26 -21.66 -3.89
C ARG A 428 -29.68 -23.00 -4.38
N ALA A 429 -28.41 -23.04 -4.79
CA ALA A 429 -27.74 -24.26 -5.21
C ALA A 429 -27.76 -25.35 -4.13
N ILE A 430 -27.50 -24.98 -2.88
CA ILE A 430 -27.58 -25.90 -1.74
C ILE A 430 -29.05 -26.40 -1.53
N ALA A 431 -30.04 -25.52 -1.63
CA ALA A 431 -31.46 -25.90 -1.43
C ALA A 431 -31.98 -26.82 -2.52
N GLU A 432 -31.62 -26.60 -3.79
CA GLU A 432 -31.95 -27.46 -4.93
C GLU A 432 -31.37 -28.87 -4.73
N ARG A 433 -30.09 -28.98 -4.36
CA ARG A 433 -29.46 -30.26 -4.01
C ARG A 433 -30.16 -30.97 -2.85
N ASP A 434 -30.44 -30.24 -1.77
CA ASP A 434 -31.12 -30.85 -0.59
C ASP A 434 -32.51 -31.36 -0.93
N ALA A 435 -33.18 -30.78 -1.94
CA ALA A 435 -34.44 -31.25 -2.46
C ALA A 435 -34.27 -32.57 -3.27
N ASP A 436 -33.32 -32.62 -4.19
CA ASP A 436 -33.03 -33.81 -5.02
C ASP A 436 -32.62 -35.02 -4.16
N VAL A 437 -31.80 -34.80 -3.10
CA VAL A 437 -31.40 -35.86 -2.17
C VAL A 437 -32.60 -36.41 -1.41
N ARG A 438 -33.60 -35.59 -1.08
CA ARG A 438 -34.83 -36.02 -0.42
C ARG A 438 -35.75 -36.81 -1.37
N GLU A 439 -35.84 -36.44 -2.62
CA GLU A 439 -36.69 -37.09 -3.62
C GLU A 439 -36.11 -38.47 -3.97
N THR A 440 -34.79 -38.62 -4.12
CA THR A 440 -34.14 -39.91 -4.35
C THR A 440 -34.17 -40.84 -3.14
N ALA A 441 -34.26 -40.32 -1.92
CA ALA A 441 -34.37 -41.13 -0.69
C ALA A 441 -35.80 -41.67 -0.47
N PHE A 442 -36.82 -41.11 -1.15
CA PHE A 442 -38.21 -41.59 -1.07
C PHE A 442 -38.55 -42.64 -2.14
N ASP A 443 -37.72 -42.79 -3.20
CA ASP A 443 -37.95 -43.70 -4.34
C ASP A 443 -37.21 -45.06 -4.19
N ASP A 444 -36.69 -45.42 -2.99
CA ASP A 444 -36.13 -46.75 -2.75
C ASP A 444 -37.23 -47.73 -2.21
N PRO A 445 -37.87 -48.56 -3.08
CA PRO A 445 -38.98 -49.40 -2.71
C PRO A 445 -38.56 -50.75 -2.09
N SER A 446 -37.42 -50.81 -1.39
CA SER A 446 -36.88 -52.07 -0.83
C SER A 446 -36.91 -52.15 0.70
N SER A 447 -38.04 -51.73 1.35
CA SER A 447 -38.26 -52.05 2.75
C SER A 447 -39.72 -52.40 3.06
N ASP A 448 -40.29 -53.32 2.25
CA ASP A 448 -41.46 -54.12 2.66
C ASP A 448 -41.18 -55.54 2.17
N ASP A 449 -40.63 -56.39 3.03
CA ASP A 449 -40.94 -57.81 3.17
C ASP A 449 -39.95 -58.47 4.20
N ASP A 450 -40.53 -58.80 5.30
CA ASP A 450 -40.43 -59.88 6.25
C ASP A 450 -40.35 -59.46 7.73
#